data_99dffba786566381fddf2b3341b35ffe
#
_entry.id   99dffba786566381fddf2b3341b35ffe
#
_cell.length_a   1.000
_cell.length_b   1.000
_cell.length_c   1.000
_cell.angle_alpha   90.00
_cell.angle_beta   90.00
_cell.angle_gamma   90.00
#
_symmetry.space_group_name_H-M   'P 1'
#
loop_
_entity.id
_entity.type
_entity.pdbx_description
1 polymer ?
#
loop_
_entity_poly.entity_id
_entity_poly.type
_entity_poly.pdbx_seq_one_letter_code
_entity_poly.pdbx_strand_id
1 'polypeptide(L)'
;MHAFLKWLAGTAMLATATLSVQAEQYPEHPINIVVPSFAGGVTDVIGRTVGEKMSKQLGQPVLVENKPGAGGNIGAAYVAGSKPDGYTLLMLIDAGTIAPALYPKLNFDPIRSFAPITMLATGAHLLVAHPSFGPSNLQQLISAAKANPNTIFYASSGTGTSQHLGMERLKTATGMQIQHVPYKLEAEMPSMLWLRARCPWA
;
A
#
# COMPACT_ATOMS: atom_id res chain seq x y z
N MET A 1 4.50 -74.94 13.72
CA MET A 1 3.24 -74.20 13.66
C MET A 1 3.26 -72.87 14.49
N HIS A 2 4.02 -72.76 15.61
CA HIS A 2 4.04 -71.55 16.44
C HIS A 2 4.98 -70.44 15.94
N ALA A 3 5.92 -70.73 15.05
CA ALA A 3 6.84 -69.69 14.53
C ALA A 3 6.23 -68.85 13.42
N PHE A 4 5.28 -69.41 12.66
CA PHE A 4 4.58 -68.71 11.55
C PHE A 4 3.56 -67.70 12.05
N LEU A 5 2.95 -67.97 13.23
CA LEU A 5 1.97 -67.05 13.83
C LEU A 5 2.60 -65.80 14.42
N LYS A 6 3.88 -65.86 14.83
CA LYS A 6 4.60 -64.67 15.37
C LYS A 6 5.04 -63.68 14.29
N TRP A 7 5.23 -64.16 13.06
CA TRP A 7 5.59 -63.32 11.91
C TRP A 7 4.40 -62.53 11.36
N LEU A 8 3.20 -63.11 11.41
CA LEU A 8 1.98 -62.43 10.97
C LEU A 8 1.52 -61.36 11.95
N ALA A 9 1.80 -61.48 13.23
CA ALA A 9 1.48 -60.45 14.23
C ALA A 9 2.38 -59.22 14.16
N GLY A 10 3.64 -59.37 13.68
CA GLY A 10 4.60 -58.29 13.54
C GLY A 10 4.32 -57.36 12.34
N THR A 11 3.74 -57.89 11.28
CA THR A 11 3.41 -57.10 10.08
C THR A 11 2.07 -56.34 10.17
N ALA A 12 1.18 -56.72 11.06
CA ALA A 12 -0.08 -55.99 11.25
C ALA A 12 0.06 -54.71 12.10
N MET A 13 1.16 -54.57 12.83
CA MET A 13 1.38 -53.40 13.71
C MET A 13 2.11 -52.22 13.07
N LEU A 14 2.63 -52.39 11.82
CA LEU A 14 3.27 -51.32 11.04
C LEU A 14 2.31 -50.54 10.13
N ALA A 15 1.05 -50.97 10.01
CA ALA A 15 0.10 -50.43 9.03
C ALA A 15 -0.81 -49.30 9.55
N THR A 16 -0.68 -48.86 10.82
CA THR A 16 -1.61 -47.89 11.44
C THR A 16 -1.03 -46.51 11.77
N ALA A 17 0.17 -46.22 11.32
CA ALA A 17 0.74 -44.87 11.49
C ALA A 17 0.61 -44.02 10.21
N THR A 18 -0.54 -44.02 9.55
CA THR A 18 -0.89 -42.92 8.69
C THR A 18 -1.27 -41.76 9.59
N LEU A 19 -0.27 -40.99 10.00
CA LEU A 19 -0.48 -39.64 10.51
C LEU A 19 -1.23 -38.89 9.44
N SER A 20 -2.54 -38.73 9.61
CA SER A 20 -3.33 -37.78 8.88
C SER A 20 -2.71 -36.42 9.18
N VAL A 21 -1.83 -35.93 8.31
CA VAL A 21 -1.48 -34.53 8.25
C VAL A 21 -2.77 -33.84 7.86
N GLN A 22 -3.53 -33.44 8.88
CA GLN A 22 -4.68 -32.59 8.69
C GLN A 22 -4.10 -31.27 8.23
N ALA A 23 -4.23 -30.99 6.95
CA ALA A 23 -3.91 -29.66 6.42
C ALA A 23 -4.77 -28.67 7.24
N GLU A 24 -4.12 -27.80 7.99
CA GLU A 24 -4.80 -26.71 8.69
C GLU A 24 -5.75 -26.04 7.71
N GLN A 25 -7.03 -25.97 8.07
CA GLN A 25 -8.07 -25.38 7.21
C GLN A 25 -7.87 -23.84 7.25
N TYR A 26 -7.07 -23.33 6.34
CA TYR A 26 -6.89 -21.87 6.22
C TYR A 26 -8.06 -21.27 5.43
N PRO A 27 -8.66 -20.15 5.91
CA PRO A 27 -8.45 -19.51 7.22
C PRO A 27 -9.37 -20.08 8.33
N GLU A 28 -8.84 -20.28 9.54
CA GLU A 28 -9.59 -20.73 10.73
C GLU A 28 -10.07 -19.55 11.59
N HIS A 29 -9.50 -18.37 11.44
CA HIS A 29 -9.82 -17.16 12.18
C HIS A 29 -9.75 -15.90 11.29
N PRO A 30 -10.18 -14.72 11.78
CA PRO A 30 -10.23 -13.51 10.97
C PRO A 30 -8.87 -13.11 10.37
N ILE A 31 -8.92 -12.63 9.12
CA ILE A 31 -7.77 -12.06 8.40
C ILE A 31 -7.78 -10.55 8.60
N ASN A 32 -6.60 -9.96 8.79
CA ASN A 32 -6.44 -8.52 8.91
C ASN A 32 -5.75 -7.92 7.67
N ILE A 33 -6.38 -6.98 6.99
CA ILE A 33 -5.79 -6.19 5.90
C ILE A 33 -5.34 -4.85 6.45
N VAL A 34 -4.05 -4.62 6.51
CA VAL A 34 -3.46 -3.36 6.91
C VAL A 34 -3.40 -2.42 5.71
N VAL A 35 -4.07 -1.29 5.82
CA VAL A 35 -4.09 -0.21 4.85
C VAL A 35 -3.18 0.91 5.37
N PRO A 36 -2.04 1.21 4.72
CA PRO A 36 -1.06 2.18 5.20
C PRO A 36 -1.44 3.63 4.85
N SER A 37 -2.72 3.92 4.83
CA SER A 37 -3.28 5.24 4.55
C SER A 37 -4.46 5.55 5.47
N PHE A 38 -4.93 6.79 5.45
CA PHE A 38 -6.09 7.19 6.24
C PHE A 38 -7.38 6.56 5.73
N ALA A 39 -8.34 6.37 6.64
CA ALA A 39 -9.66 5.89 6.30
C ALA A 39 -10.38 6.86 5.34
N GLY A 40 -11.15 6.32 4.39
CA GLY A 40 -11.88 7.08 3.37
C GLY A 40 -11.07 7.43 2.12
N GLY A 41 -9.76 7.19 2.09
CA GLY A 41 -8.92 7.32 0.90
C GLY A 41 -9.15 6.18 -0.12
N VAL A 42 -8.62 6.34 -1.33
CA VAL A 42 -8.78 5.35 -2.42
C VAL A 42 -8.30 3.97 -1.99
N THR A 43 -7.14 3.89 -1.33
CA THR A 43 -6.57 2.62 -0.85
C THR A 43 -7.48 1.95 0.18
N ASP A 44 -8.09 2.73 1.08
CA ASP A 44 -9.02 2.21 2.09
C ASP A 44 -10.29 1.65 1.44
N VAL A 45 -10.86 2.38 0.48
CA VAL A 45 -12.05 1.91 -0.27
C VAL A 45 -11.76 0.59 -1.00
N ILE A 46 -10.61 0.49 -1.67
CA ILE A 46 -10.18 -0.75 -2.34
C ILE A 46 -10.01 -1.87 -1.31
N GLY A 47 -9.33 -1.60 -0.19
CA GLY A 47 -9.10 -2.58 0.89
C GLY A 47 -10.41 -3.14 1.45
N ARG A 48 -11.38 -2.27 1.74
CA ARG A 48 -12.70 -2.69 2.24
C ARG A 48 -13.49 -3.48 1.20
N THR A 49 -13.45 -3.04 -0.07
CA THR A 49 -14.14 -3.75 -1.16
C THR A 49 -13.57 -5.15 -1.37
N VAL A 50 -12.25 -5.28 -1.35
CA VAL A 50 -11.57 -6.58 -1.46
C VAL A 50 -11.83 -7.43 -0.22
N GLY A 51 -11.69 -6.85 0.98
CA GLY A 51 -11.94 -7.53 2.25
C GLY A 51 -13.35 -8.09 2.36
N GLU A 52 -14.37 -7.34 1.93
CA GLU A 52 -15.75 -7.83 1.90
C GLU A 52 -15.91 -9.06 0.98
N LYS A 53 -15.32 -9.01 -0.22
CA LYS A 53 -15.39 -10.14 -1.16
C LYS A 53 -14.61 -11.35 -0.65
N MET A 54 -13.42 -11.13 -0.09
CA MET A 54 -12.62 -12.19 0.53
C MET A 54 -13.39 -12.86 1.69
N SER A 55 -14.01 -12.07 2.56
CA SER A 55 -14.80 -12.60 3.68
C SER A 55 -15.92 -13.52 3.21
N LYS A 56 -16.63 -13.13 2.14
CA LYS A 56 -17.69 -13.97 1.55
C LYS A 56 -17.16 -15.27 0.94
N GLN A 57 -15.99 -15.24 0.33
CA GLN A 57 -15.40 -16.42 -0.33
C GLN A 57 -14.71 -17.36 0.66
N LEU A 58 -14.06 -16.83 1.68
CA LEU A 58 -13.27 -17.60 2.63
C LEU A 58 -14.07 -18.05 3.84
N GLY A 59 -15.30 -17.53 4.03
CA GLY A 59 -16.16 -17.89 5.17
C GLY A 59 -15.65 -17.36 6.52
N GLN A 60 -14.63 -16.50 6.52
CA GLN A 60 -14.06 -15.88 7.71
C GLN A 60 -14.12 -14.35 7.62
N PRO A 61 -14.26 -13.63 8.74
CA PRO A 61 -14.19 -12.17 8.73
C PRO A 61 -12.86 -11.66 8.19
N VAL A 62 -12.91 -10.64 7.34
CA VAL A 62 -11.73 -9.90 6.88
C VAL A 62 -11.85 -8.48 7.40
N LEU A 63 -10.96 -8.12 8.33
CA LEU A 63 -10.93 -6.82 8.98
C LEU A 63 -9.99 -5.89 8.22
N VAL A 64 -10.36 -4.60 8.12
CA VAL A 64 -9.51 -3.59 7.50
C VAL A 64 -9.06 -2.60 8.56
N GLU A 65 -7.74 -2.53 8.77
CA GLU A 65 -7.10 -1.66 9.75
C GLU A 65 -6.26 -0.58 9.06
N ASN A 66 -6.54 0.69 9.34
CA ASN A 66 -5.76 1.80 8.81
C ASN A 66 -4.56 2.10 9.72
N LYS A 67 -3.34 2.07 9.16
CA LYS A 67 -2.09 2.43 9.84
C LYS A 67 -1.32 3.47 9.02
N PRO A 68 -1.78 4.73 9.00
CA PRO A 68 -1.15 5.80 8.23
C PRO A 68 0.17 6.26 8.85
N GLY A 69 0.94 7.03 8.08
CA GLY A 69 2.12 7.76 8.54
C GLY A 69 3.40 7.40 7.80
N ALA A 70 4.31 8.36 7.74
CA ALA A 70 5.60 8.27 7.03
C ALA A 70 5.49 7.74 5.58
N GLY A 71 4.50 8.21 4.81
CA GLY A 71 4.26 7.72 3.44
C GLY A 71 3.84 6.24 3.37
N GLY A 72 3.21 5.71 4.44
CA GLY A 72 2.80 4.31 4.52
C GLY A 72 3.82 3.37 5.20
N ASN A 73 5.01 3.87 5.53
CA ASN A 73 6.06 3.05 6.11
C ASN A 73 5.70 2.49 7.50
N ILE A 74 4.83 3.17 8.27
CA ILE A 74 4.38 2.67 9.58
C ILE A 74 3.56 1.39 9.40
N GLY A 75 2.58 1.39 8.50
CA GLY A 75 1.78 0.21 8.21
C GLY A 75 2.61 -0.93 7.60
N ALA A 76 3.52 -0.61 6.69
CA ALA A 76 4.41 -1.59 6.08
C ALA A 76 5.34 -2.25 7.11
N ALA A 77 5.97 -1.47 8.00
CA ALA A 77 6.82 -1.99 9.06
C ALA A 77 6.05 -2.89 10.05
N TYR A 78 4.81 -2.54 10.37
CA TYR A 78 3.94 -3.35 11.21
C TYR A 78 3.71 -4.75 10.61
N VAL A 79 3.36 -4.81 9.32
CA VAL A 79 3.11 -6.10 8.65
C VAL A 79 4.40 -6.89 8.47
N ALA A 80 5.52 -6.23 8.14
CA ALA A 80 6.82 -6.88 8.02
C ALA A 80 7.27 -7.55 9.33
N GLY A 81 6.86 -7.02 10.49
CA GLY A 81 7.11 -7.61 11.81
C GLY A 81 6.05 -8.61 12.28
N SER A 82 4.97 -8.82 11.51
CA SER A 82 3.90 -9.77 11.85
C SER A 82 4.30 -11.21 11.49
N LYS A 83 3.57 -12.20 12.02
CA LYS A 83 3.79 -13.61 11.65
C LYS A 83 3.49 -13.82 10.16
N PRO A 84 4.33 -14.60 9.44
CA PRO A 84 4.13 -14.88 8.01
C PRO A 84 3.17 -16.07 7.80
N ASP A 85 2.01 -16.03 8.43
CA ASP A 85 0.99 -17.09 8.44
C ASP A 85 -0.21 -16.82 7.51
N GLY A 86 -0.18 -15.69 6.79
CA GLY A 86 -1.24 -15.30 5.86
C GLY A 86 -2.41 -14.55 6.51
N TYR A 87 -2.42 -14.35 7.83
CA TYR A 87 -3.51 -13.65 8.50
C TYR A 87 -3.32 -12.14 8.62
N THR A 88 -2.13 -11.63 8.36
CA THR A 88 -1.85 -10.20 8.31
C THR A 88 -1.37 -9.82 6.91
N LEU A 89 -2.22 -9.14 6.17
CA LEU A 89 -1.98 -8.73 4.79
C LEU A 89 -1.68 -7.23 4.73
N LEU A 90 -0.83 -6.83 3.79
CA LEU A 90 -0.51 -5.44 3.52
C LEU A 90 -1.09 -5.01 2.17
N MET A 91 -1.80 -3.90 2.14
CA MET A 91 -2.00 -3.16 0.91
C MET A 91 -0.78 -2.28 0.64
N LEU A 92 0.24 -2.82 -0.01
CA LEU A 92 1.43 -2.05 -0.33
C LEU A 92 1.08 -0.98 -1.38
N ILE A 93 1.34 0.28 -1.03
CA ILE A 93 1.25 1.41 -1.96
C ILE A 93 2.62 1.70 -2.59
N ASP A 94 2.62 2.39 -3.70
CA ASP A 94 3.83 2.74 -4.47
C ASP A 94 4.93 3.44 -3.63
N ALA A 95 4.54 4.32 -2.69
CA ALA A 95 5.47 4.97 -1.78
C ALA A 95 6.32 3.97 -0.97
N GLY A 96 5.77 2.79 -0.62
CA GLY A 96 6.49 1.75 0.09
C GLY A 96 7.64 1.15 -0.72
N THR A 97 7.52 1.07 -2.04
CA THR A 97 8.58 0.57 -2.93
C THR A 97 9.70 1.59 -3.14
N ILE A 98 9.40 2.87 -3.00
CA ILE A 98 10.32 3.99 -3.17
C ILE A 98 11.03 4.34 -1.84
N ALA A 99 10.45 3.94 -0.73
CA ALA A 99 10.91 4.26 0.62
C ALA A 99 12.41 4.03 0.86
N PRO A 100 13.08 2.96 0.37
CA PRO A 100 14.52 2.77 0.56
C PRO A 100 15.39 3.89 0.01
N ALA A 101 14.94 4.57 -1.06
CA ALA A 101 15.68 5.69 -1.66
C ALA A 101 15.53 7.00 -0.87
N LEU A 102 14.47 7.12 -0.06
CA LEU A 102 14.14 8.36 0.67
C LEU A 102 14.40 8.28 2.17
N TYR A 103 14.33 7.09 2.74
CA TYR A 103 14.46 6.87 4.18
C TYR A 103 15.68 5.98 4.48
N PRO A 104 16.78 6.55 5.01
CA PRO A 104 18.02 5.80 5.26
C PRO A 104 17.90 4.67 6.28
N LYS A 105 16.87 4.74 7.14
CA LYS A 105 16.62 3.77 8.21
C LYS A 105 15.18 3.25 8.09
N LEU A 106 15.01 2.16 7.35
CA LEU A 106 13.76 1.40 7.30
C LEU A 106 13.90 0.14 8.13
N ASN A 107 12.82 -0.24 8.83
CA ASN A 107 12.74 -1.48 9.60
C ASN A 107 12.23 -2.66 8.76
N PHE A 108 12.15 -2.51 7.44
CA PHE A 108 11.71 -3.55 6.50
C PHE A 108 12.37 -3.34 5.13
N ASP A 109 12.42 -4.42 4.36
CA ASP A 109 12.82 -4.40 2.96
C ASP A 109 11.56 -4.62 2.10
N PRO A 110 11.17 -3.68 1.22
CA PRO A 110 9.93 -3.80 0.45
C PRO A 110 9.90 -4.99 -0.52
N ILE A 111 11.04 -5.58 -0.83
CA ILE A 111 11.15 -6.74 -1.73
C ILE A 111 11.20 -8.05 -0.93
N ARG A 112 11.96 -8.07 0.18
CA ARG A 112 12.27 -9.30 0.91
C ARG A 112 11.38 -9.54 2.11
N SER A 113 10.78 -8.49 2.69
CA SER A 113 9.95 -8.62 3.89
C SER A 113 8.51 -9.06 3.61
N PHE A 114 8.11 -9.16 2.34
CA PHE A 114 6.75 -9.49 1.95
C PHE A 114 6.72 -10.59 0.90
N ALA A 115 5.68 -11.44 0.97
CA ALA A 115 5.32 -12.36 -0.09
C ALA A 115 4.24 -11.69 -0.96
N PRO A 116 4.52 -11.31 -2.23
CA PRO A 116 3.54 -10.64 -3.07
C PRO A 116 2.43 -11.61 -3.48
N ILE A 117 1.17 -11.16 -3.40
CA ILE A 117 -0.01 -11.95 -3.78
C ILE A 117 -0.50 -11.53 -5.15
N THR A 118 -0.92 -10.27 -5.29
CA THR A 118 -1.43 -9.74 -6.57
C THR A 118 -1.47 -8.22 -6.55
N MET A 119 -1.57 -7.61 -7.74
CA MET A 119 -1.85 -6.20 -7.89
C MET A 119 -3.37 -5.98 -7.91
N LEU A 120 -3.88 -5.21 -6.93
CA LEU A 120 -5.32 -5.01 -6.75
C LEU A 120 -5.89 -3.96 -7.71
N ALA A 121 -5.18 -2.86 -7.93
CA ALA A 121 -5.63 -1.77 -8.79
C ALA A 121 -4.46 -0.95 -9.31
N THR A 122 -4.68 -0.29 -10.44
CA THR A 122 -3.84 0.77 -10.99
C THR A 122 -4.69 2.00 -11.27
N GLY A 123 -4.13 3.19 -11.14
CA GLY A 123 -4.82 4.43 -11.41
C GLY A 123 -3.89 5.47 -12.05
N ALA A 124 -4.47 6.38 -12.82
CA ALA A 124 -3.75 7.54 -13.35
C ALA A 124 -3.84 8.70 -12.35
N HIS A 125 -2.78 9.48 -12.24
CA HIS A 125 -2.81 10.76 -11.52
C HIS A 125 -3.30 11.87 -12.45
N LEU A 126 -4.16 12.73 -11.90
CA LEU A 126 -4.64 13.93 -12.59
C LEU A 126 -4.01 15.16 -11.94
N LEU A 127 -3.47 16.03 -12.77
CA LEU A 127 -3.08 17.36 -12.35
C LEU A 127 -4.31 18.26 -12.42
N VAL A 128 -4.72 18.78 -11.28
CA VAL A 128 -5.88 19.67 -11.18
C VAL A 128 -5.48 21.00 -10.56
N ALA A 129 -6.22 22.04 -10.92
CA ALA A 129 -6.06 23.37 -10.39
C ALA A 129 -7.42 23.98 -10.04
N HIS A 130 -7.43 24.86 -9.04
CA HIS A 130 -8.63 25.63 -8.74
C HIS A 130 -8.99 26.55 -9.94
N PRO A 131 -10.26 26.74 -10.29
CA PRO A 131 -10.66 27.58 -11.44
C PRO A 131 -10.08 29.00 -11.42
N SER A 132 -9.83 29.58 -10.23
CA SER A 132 -9.21 30.91 -10.09
C SER A 132 -7.69 30.94 -10.29
N PHE A 133 -7.07 29.79 -10.60
CA PHE A 133 -5.60 29.71 -10.69
C PHE A 133 -5.03 30.42 -11.92
N GLY A 134 -5.79 30.57 -12.98
CA GLY A 134 -5.42 31.25 -14.23
C GLY A 134 -4.97 30.32 -15.34
N PRO A 135 -3.84 29.59 -15.22
CA PRO A 135 -3.45 28.62 -16.25
C PRO A 135 -4.51 27.54 -16.47
N SER A 136 -4.98 27.39 -17.70
CA SER A 136 -6.06 26.43 -18.04
C SER A 136 -5.53 25.13 -18.70
N ASN A 137 -4.24 25.06 -18.96
CA ASN A 137 -3.56 23.88 -19.52
C ASN A 137 -2.10 23.80 -19.08
N LEU A 138 -1.46 22.66 -19.34
CA LEU A 138 -0.10 22.38 -18.92
C LEU A 138 0.91 23.39 -19.50
N GLN A 139 0.75 23.80 -20.76
CA GLN A 139 1.68 24.73 -21.39
C GLN A 139 1.64 26.13 -20.73
N GLN A 140 0.46 26.59 -20.36
CA GLN A 140 0.30 27.86 -19.62
C GLN A 140 0.88 27.75 -18.21
N LEU A 141 0.69 26.61 -17.53
CA LEU A 141 1.31 26.35 -16.24
C LEU A 141 2.84 26.42 -16.32
N ILE A 142 3.45 25.75 -17.31
CA ILE A 142 4.89 25.77 -17.52
C ILE A 142 5.39 27.21 -17.77
N SER A 143 4.69 27.95 -18.62
CA SER A 143 5.03 29.34 -18.92
C SER A 143 4.93 30.23 -17.68
N ALA A 144 3.85 30.12 -16.92
CA ALA A 144 3.65 30.89 -15.68
C ALA A 144 4.71 30.57 -14.63
N ALA A 145 5.06 29.28 -14.45
CA ALA A 145 6.07 28.84 -13.50
C ALA A 145 7.49 29.27 -13.89
N LYS A 146 7.79 29.37 -15.18
CA LYS A 146 9.06 29.90 -15.69
C LYS A 146 9.16 31.41 -15.58
N ALA A 147 8.05 32.12 -15.79
CA ALA A 147 8.00 33.58 -15.67
C ALA A 147 8.12 34.03 -14.19
N ASN A 148 7.62 33.26 -13.26
CA ASN A 148 7.63 33.56 -11.84
C ASN A 148 8.10 32.33 -11.04
N PRO A 149 9.39 32.03 -10.97
CA PRO A 149 9.91 30.86 -10.30
C PRO A 149 9.54 30.82 -8.81
N ASN A 150 9.20 29.63 -8.30
CA ASN A 150 8.88 29.36 -6.90
C ASN A 150 7.66 30.11 -6.32
N THR A 151 6.81 30.69 -7.16
CA THR A 151 5.58 31.37 -6.71
C THR A 151 4.34 30.47 -6.77
N ILE A 152 4.45 29.36 -7.47
CA ILE A 152 3.39 28.36 -7.61
C ILE A 152 3.67 27.19 -6.67
N PHE A 153 2.65 26.75 -5.96
CA PHE A 153 2.71 25.63 -5.03
C PHE A 153 1.87 24.47 -5.52
N TYR A 154 2.34 23.25 -5.28
CA TYR A 154 1.55 22.06 -5.50
C TYR A 154 1.45 21.20 -4.23
N ALA A 155 0.34 20.57 -4.04
CA ALA A 155 0.04 19.72 -2.90
C ALA A 155 0.20 18.23 -3.27
N SER A 156 0.63 17.42 -2.32
CA SER A 156 0.63 15.97 -2.42
C SER A 156 0.27 15.34 -1.07
N SER A 157 -0.05 14.05 -1.05
CA SER A 157 -0.30 13.28 0.19
C SER A 157 0.98 12.95 0.99
N GLY A 158 2.09 13.60 0.66
CA GLY A 158 3.35 13.47 1.39
C GLY A 158 4.57 13.28 0.51
N THR A 159 5.73 13.46 1.12
CA THR A 159 7.02 13.26 0.45
C THR A 159 7.21 11.79 0.09
N GLY A 160 7.62 11.52 -1.15
CA GLY A 160 7.87 10.17 -1.66
C GLY A 160 6.63 9.47 -2.23
N THR A 161 5.45 10.09 -2.17
CA THR A 161 4.26 9.57 -2.83
C THR A 161 4.36 9.72 -4.35
N SER A 162 3.60 8.93 -5.10
CA SER A 162 3.56 9.00 -6.57
C SER A 162 3.16 10.38 -7.10
N GLN A 163 2.27 11.09 -6.38
CA GLN A 163 1.92 12.47 -6.71
C GLN A 163 3.14 13.41 -6.60
N HIS A 164 3.90 13.30 -5.50
CA HIS A 164 5.15 14.08 -5.33
C HIS A 164 6.15 13.77 -6.45
N LEU A 165 6.47 12.50 -6.66
CA LEU A 165 7.47 12.09 -7.65
C LEU A 165 7.02 12.39 -9.09
N GLY A 166 5.72 12.25 -9.39
CA GLY A 166 5.15 12.61 -10.68
C GLY A 166 5.37 14.09 -10.98
N MET A 167 5.16 14.96 -10.00
CA MET A 167 5.43 16.40 -10.16
C MET A 167 6.92 16.71 -10.24
N GLU A 168 7.79 16.10 -9.43
CA GLU A 168 9.24 16.30 -9.52
C GLU A 168 9.78 15.86 -10.89
N ARG A 169 9.26 14.75 -11.45
CA ARG A 169 9.57 14.32 -12.81
C ARG A 169 9.11 15.35 -13.85
N LEU A 170 7.91 15.91 -13.68
CA LEU A 170 7.39 16.96 -14.57
C LEU A 170 8.24 18.25 -14.47
N LYS A 171 8.64 18.66 -13.26
CA LYS A 171 9.57 19.79 -13.05
C LYS A 171 10.89 19.58 -13.79
N THR A 172 11.48 18.40 -13.64
CA THR A 172 12.74 18.05 -14.32
C THR A 172 12.59 18.08 -15.84
N ALA A 173 11.50 17.50 -16.37
CA ALA A 173 11.27 17.42 -17.82
C ALA A 173 10.99 18.80 -18.46
N THR A 174 10.42 19.74 -17.72
CA THR A 174 9.98 21.02 -18.25
C THR A 174 10.86 22.21 -17.84
N GLY A 175 11.70 22.02 -16.82
CA GLY A 175 12.49 23.09 -16.21
C GLY A 175 11.68 24.10 -15.40
N MET A 176 10.39 23.82 -15.08
CA MET A 176 9.58 24.71 -14.25
C MET A 176 9.99 24.59 -12.79
N GLN A 177 9.88 25.72 -12.06
CA GLN A 177 10.20 25.79 -10.65
C GLN A 177 8.93 26.10 -9.85
N ILE A 178 8.38 25.07 -9.21
CA ILE A 178 7.21 25.16 -8.34
C ILE A 178 7.52 24.45 -7.02
N GLN A 179 6.87 24.86 -5.93
CA GLN A 179 7.16 24.41 -4.59
C GLN A 179 6.22 23.30 -4.13
N HIS A 180 6.77 22.30 -3.46
CA HIS A 180 6.01 21.20 -2.89
C HIS A 180 5.46 21.56 -1.50
N VAL A 181 4.17 21.29 -1.28
CA VAL A 181 3.51 21.37 0.03
C VAL A 181 2.98 19.98 0.37
N PRO A 182 3.66 19.24 1.26
CA PRO A 182 3.18 17.93 1.69
C PRO A 182 2.02 18.08 2.70
N TYR A 183 0.92 17.41 2.42
CA TYR A 183 -0.20 17.27 3.36
C TYR A 183 -0.10 15.94 4.10
N LYS A 184 -0.40 15.93 5.39
CA LYS A 184 -0.36 14.72 6.23
C LYS A 184 -1.66 13.93 6.23
N LEU A 185 -2.74 14.51 5.72
CA LEU A 185 -4.09 13.97 5.78
C LEU A 185 -4.66 13.77 4.37
N GLU A 186 -4.68 12.52 3.90
CA GLU A 186 -5.38 12.17 2.65
C GLU A 186 -6.88 12.45 2.72
N ALA A 187 -7.48 12.49 3.93
CA ALA A 187 -8.89 12.81 4.13
C ALA A 187 -9.22 14.28 3.84
N GLU A 188 -8.24 15.18 3.93
CA GLU A 188 -8.40 16.61 3.61
C GLU A 188 -7.98 16.95 2.18
N MET A 189 -7.37 15.98 1.48
CA MET A 189 -7.03 16.10 0.08
C MET A 189 -7.86 15.11 -0.74
N PRO A 190 -8.60 15.60 -1.75
CA PRO A 190 -9.04 14.72 -2.81
C PRO A 190 -7.81 14.01 -3.40
N SER A 191 -7.97 12.80 -3.96
CA SER A 191 -6.94 12.02 -4.65
C SER A 191 -6.30 12.72 -5.87
N MET A 192 -6.35 14.06 -5.88
CA MET A 192 -5.98 14.97 -6.95
C MET A 192 -4.83 15.87 -6.51
N LEU A 193 -3.95 16.15 -7.45
CA LEU A 193 -2.85 17.10 -7.28
C LEU A 193 -3.38 18.53 -7.43
N TRP A 194 -3.40 19.32 -6.34
CA TRP A 194 -3.89 20.69 -6.37
C TRP A 194 -2.76 21.69 -6.63
N LEU A 195 -3.01 22.62 -7.55
CA LEU A 195 -2.19 23.80 -7.78
C LEU A 195 -2.88 25.04 -7.23
N ARG A 196 -2.13 25.85 -6.49
CA ARG A 196 -2.61 27.13 -5.96
C ARG A 196 -1.54 28.22 -6.13
N ALA A 197 -1.97 29.44 -6.43
CA ALA A 197 -1.07 30.59 -6.60
C ALA A 197 -0.56 31.17 -5.28
N ARG A 198 -1.19 30.84 -4.14
CA ARG A 198 -0.74 31.21 -2.77
C ARG A 198 -1.16 30.14 -1.78
N CYS A 199 -0.27 29.76 -0.88
CA CYS A 199 -0.62 28.92 0.27
C CYS A 199 -1.36 29.77 1.30
N PRO A 200 -2.59 29.44 1.77
CA PRO A 200 -3.33 30.26 2.71
C PRO A 200 -2.76 30.24 4.15
N TRP A 201 -1.74 29.42 4.42
CA TRP A 201 -1.16 29.18 5.73
C TRP A 201 0.35 29.47 5.79
N ALA A 202 0.89 30.28 4.88
CA ALA A 202 2.25 30.82 4.93
C ALA A 202 2.26 32.25 5.42
#